data_f081a4b72d932936eec3ce029a534d4a
#
_entry.id   f081a4b72d932936eec3ce029a534d4a
#
_cell.length_a   1.000
_cell.length_b   1.000
_cell.length_c   1.000
_cell.angle_alpha   90.00
_cell.angle_beta   90.00
_cell.angle_gamma   90.00
#
_symmetry.space_group_name_H-M   'P 1'
#
loop_
_entity.id
_entity.type
_entity.pdbx_description
1 polymer ?
#
loop_
_entity_poly.entity_id
_entity_poly.type
_entity_poly.pdbx_seq_one_letter_code
_entity_poly.pdbx_strand_id
1 'polypeptide(L)'
;DLSKYQGDLRVGIAETQLCYRFPAILKEFHQKAPKARLFLRSMNCYDIRDELLSGTLDIGIFYEDVGGFGSNLITYEIGDFPTVLVASPETVRLHPDFITADQTLQVPFVINEPKCIFRQIFEEYLRLKAIRLGHTIELWSIPTIKNLVASGVGITYLPLFTVQEELKTGTLAEIRTDMEHPTITAVCGYHKNK
;
A
#
# COMPACT_ATOMS: atom_id res chain seq x y z
N ASP A 1 6.86 25.81 18.64
CA ASP A 1 5.40 25.92 18.85
C ASP A 1 4.71 25.91 17.49
N LEU A 2 4.09 24.76 17.15
CA LEU A 2 3.42 24.53 15.85
C LEU A 2 2.23 25.47 15.64
N SER A 3 1.64 26.01 16.70
CA SER A 3 0.49 26.92 16.59
C SER A 3 0.81 28.24 15.87
N LYS A 4 2.10 28.59 15.80
CA LYS A 4 2.58 29.81 15.12
C LYS A 4 3.04 29.55 13.70
N TYR A 5 3.14 28.30 13.29
CA TYR A 5 3.59 27.95 11.94
C TYR A 5 2.59 28.44 10.90
N GLN A 6 3.08 29.19 9.94
CA GLN A 6 2.34 29.67 8.77
C GLN A 6 3.11 29.28 7.52
N GLY A 7 2.43 28.67 6.58
CA GLY A 7 3.05 28.31 5.31
C GLY A 7 2.36 27.13 4.66
N ASP A 8 2.89 26.76 3.51
CA ASP A 8 2.42 25.66 2.70
C ASP A 8 3.25 24.42 3.00
N LEU A 9 2.58 23.29 3.15
CA LEU A 9 3.21 21.99 3.29
C LEU A 9 2.64 21.06 2.22
N ARG A 10 3.50 20.63 1.30
CA ARG A 10 3.16 19.73 0.19
C ARG A 10 3.54 18.31 0.58
N VAL A 11 2.55 17.43 0.69
CA VAL A 11 2.73 16.06 1.21
C VAL A 11 2.21 15.06 0.19
N GLY A 12 3.06 14.13 -0.21
CA GLY A 12 2.68 12.93 -0.97
C GLY A 12 2.56 11.74 -0.04
N ILE A 13 1.45 11.02 -0.09
CA ILE A 13 1.18 9.88 0.78
C ILE A 13 0.70 8.69 -0.04
N ALA A 14 1.26 7.51 0.21
CA ALA A 14 0.75 6.26 -0.32
C ALA A 14 -0.71 6.04 0.14
N GLU A 15 -1.60 5.64 -0.77
CA GLU A 15 -3.03 5.60 -0.53
C GLU A 15 -3.42 4.78 0.71
N THR A 16 -2.81 3.61 0.92
CA THR A 16 -3.13 2.77 2.06
C THR A 16 -2.82 3.45 3.40
N GLN A 17 -1.72 4.19 3.48
CA GLN A 17 -1.39 4.99 4.66
C GLN A 17 -2.37 6.15 4.83
N LEU A 18 -2.65 6.89 3.76
CA LEU A 18 -3.56 8.03 3.81
C LEU A 18 -4.97 7.62 4.23
N CYS A 19 -5.53 6.59 3.60
CA CYS A 19 -6.90 6.16 3.83
C CYS A 19 -7.11 5.52 5.22
N TYR A 20 -6.17 4.68 5.66
CA TYR A 20 -6.39 3.81 6.83
C TYR A 20 -5.66 4.26 8.10
N ARG A 21 -4.59 5.03 7.99
CA ARG A 21 -3.75 5.36 9.15
C ARG A 21 -3.63 6.84 9.45
N PHE A 22 -3.73 7.70 8.45
CA PHE A 22 -3.44 9.13 8.59
C PHE A 22 -4.62 10.04 8.94
N PRO A 23 -5.91 9.66 8.85
CA PRO A 23 -6.99 10.59 9.18
C PRO A 23 -6.86 11.22 10.57
N ALA A 24 -6.57 10.42 11.60
CA ALA A 24 -6.38 10.92 12.97
C ALA A 24 -5.13 11.81 13.10
N ILE A 25 -4.03 11.43 12.43
CA ILE A 25 -2.77 12.18 12.43
C ILE A 25 -2.97 13.55 11.77
N LEU A 26 -3.67 13.60 10.65
CA LEU A 26 -3.95 14.84 9.94
C LEU A 26 -4.89 15.76 10.73
N LYS A 27 -5.87 15.18 11.41
CA LYS A 27 -6.74 15.92 12.33
C LYS A 27 -5.94 16.56 13.45
N GLU A 28 -5.05 15.81 14.09
CA GLU A 28 -4.18 16.31 15.16
C GLU A 28 -3.23 17.40 14.64
N PHE A 29 -2.64 17.21 13.47
CA PHE A 29 -1.79 18.22 12.83
C PHE A 29 -2.57 19.51 12.60
N HIS A 30 -3.78 19.44 12.06
CA HIS A 30 -4.63 20.61 11.82
C HIS A 30 -4.95 21.36 13.14
N GLN A 31 -5.17 20.63 14.23
CA GLN A 31 -5.41 21.24 15.54
C GLN A 31 -4.16 21.93 16.10
N LYS A 32 -2.98 21.33 15.90
CA LYS A 32 -1.71 21.88 16.43
C LYS A 32 -1.13 23.00 15.55
N ALA A 33 -1.38 22.98 14.26
CA ALA A 33 -0.88 23.94 13.28
C ALA A 33 -2.01 24.54 12.44
N PRO A 34 -2.96 25.27 13.06
CA PRO A 34 -4.19 25.70 12.37
C PRO A 34 -3.96 26.72 11.25
N LYS A 35 -2.78 27.34 11.20
CA LYS A 35 -2.41 28.31 10.16
C LYS A 35 -1.62 27.69 9.02
N ALA A 36 -1.22 26.44 9.13
CA ALA A 36 -0.55 25.72 8.05
C ALA A 36 -1.55 25.37 6.95
N ARG A 37 -1.15 25.54 5.69
CA ARG A 37 -1.90 25.06 4.54
C ARG A 37 -1.32 23.75 4.07
N LEU A 38 -2.13 22.70 4.10
CA LEU A 38 -1.72 21.35 3.77
C LEU A 38 -2.21 20.98 2.37
N PHE A 39 -1.26 20.64 1.49
CA PHE A 39 -1.53 20.14 0.14
C PHE A 39 -1.19 18.66 0.08
N LEU A 40 -2.23 17.82 0.15
CA LEU A 40 -2.10 16.37 0.16
C LEU A 40 -2.33 15.79 -1.23
N ARG A 41 -1.50 14.83 -1.61
CA ARG A 41 -1.69 14.03 -2.82
C ARG A 41 -1.52 12.56 -2.49
N SER A 42 -2.49 11.74 -2.92
CA SER A 42 -2.32 10.28 -2.96
C SER A 42 -1.48 9.94 -4.18
N MET A 43 -0.36 9.24 -3.97
CA MET A 43 0.63 8.98 -5.01
C MET A 43 1.23 7.59 -4.86
N ASN A 44 1.77 7.02 -5.93
CA ASN A 44 2.61 5.85 -5.81
C ASN A 44 3.98 6.19 -5.21
N CYS A 45 4.64 5.20 -4.61
CA CYS A 45 5.87 5.42 -3.84
C CYS A 45 7.05 5.89 -4.69
N TYR A 46 7.15 5.46 -5.95
CA TYR A 46 8.20 5.91 -6.88
C TYR A 46 8.07 7.39 -7.21
N ASP A 47 6.85 7.86 -7.49
CA ASP A 47 6.60 9.26 -7.79
C ASP A 47 6.82 10.13 -6.54
N ILE A 48 6.45 9.66 -5.35
CA ILE A 48 6.75 10.35 -4.09
C ILE A 48 8.27 10.54 -3.95
N ARG A 49 9.06 9.47 -4.12
CA ARG A 49 10.51 9.55 -4.09
C ARG A 49 11.05 10.60 -5.07
N ASP A 50 10.61 10.54 -6.31
CA ASP A 50 11.11 11.41 -7.37
C ASP A 50 10.72 12.88 -7.13
N GLU A 51 9.51 13.15 -6.65
CA GLU A 51 9.08 14.50 -6.31
C GLU A 51 9.71 15.05 -5.04
N LEU A 52 10.11 14.20 -4.10
CA LEU A 52 10.95 14.61 -2.97
C LEU A 52 12.36 15.02 -3.45
N LEU A 53 12.95 14.22 -4.35
CA LEU A 53 14.27 14.51 -4.91
C LEU A 53 14.28 15.79 -5.74
N SER A 54 13.22 16.07 -6.48
CA SER A 54 13.09 17.31 -7.28
C SER A 54 12.72 18.53 -6.44
N GLY A 55 12.32 18.35 -5.19
CA GLY A 55 11.88 19.44 -4.31
C GLY A 55 10.42 19.86 -4.50
N THR A 56 9.64 19.14 -5.32
CA THR A 56 8.22 19.42 -5.55
C THR A 56 7.38 19.11 -4.31
N LEU A 57 7.72 18.04 -3.60
CA LEU A 57 7.14 17.70 -2.30
C LEU A 57 8.05 18.16 -1.16
N ASP A 58 7.44 18.49 -0.03
CA ASP A 58 8.13 18.80 1.22
C ASP A 58 8.31 17.54 2.07
N ILE A 59 7.26 16.70 2.16
CA ILE A 59 7.25 15.45 2.93
C ILE A 59 6.62 14.35 2.07
N GLY A 60 7.16 13.14 2.21
CA GLY A 60 6.59 11.92 1.64
C GLY A 60 6.36 10.86 2.69
N ILE A 61 5.23 10.18 2.62
CA ILE A 61 4.89 9.01 3.42
C ILE A 61 4.67 7.86 2.45
N PHE A 62 5.59 6.89 2.43
CA PHE A 62 5.62 5.86 1.40
C PHE A 62 6.32 4.60 1.89
N TYR A 63 6.29 3.55 1.08
CA TYR A 63 7.00 2.31 1.37
C TYR A 63 8.39 2.33 0.73
N GLU A 64 9.39 1.83 1.44
CA GLU A 64 10.80 2.07 1.12
C GLU A 64 11.37 1.32 -0.10
N ASP A 65 10.70 0.28 -0.61
CA ASP A 65 11.20 -0.56 -1.70
C ASP A 65 11.10 0.10 -3.09
N VAL A 66 11.67 1.28 -3.23
CA VAL A 66 11.63 2.09 -4.46
C VAL A 66 12.99 2.23 -5.13
N GLY A 67 13.91 1.30 -4.89
CA GLY A 67 15.24 1.30 -5.51
C GLY A 67 16.24 2.23 -4.86
N GLY A 68 16.00 2.62 -3.59
CA GLY A 68 16.91 3.47 -2.82
C GLY A 68 16.59 4.96 -2.95
N PHE A 69 17.12 5.74 -2.01
CA PHE A 69 16.81 7.16 -1.85
C PHE A 69 18.01 8.07 -2.17
N GLY A 70 19.20 7.47 -2.35
CA GLY A 70 20.44 8.24 -2.43
C GLY A 70 20.75 8.98 -1.12
N SER A 71 21.76 9.86 -1.16
CA SER A 71 22.21 10.65 0.00
C SER A 71 21.42 11.95 0.21
N ASN A 72 20.42 12.24 -0.64
CA ASN A 72 19.72 13.51 -0.62
C ASN A 72 18.40 13.48 0.15
N LEU A 73 17.89 12.29 0.48
CA LEU A 73 16.71 12.14 1.30
C LEU A 73 17.07 11.70 2.71
N ILE A 74 16.40 12.31 3.68
CA ILE A 74 16.40 11.85 5.07
C ILE A 74 15.08 11.11 5.27
N THR A 75 15.16 9.89 5.79
CA THR A 75 13.98 9.05 6.02
C THR A 75 13.94 8.57 7.46
N TYR A 76 12.72 8.50 7.98
CA TYR A 76 12.42 7.91 9.29
C TYR A 76 11.44 6.76 9.11
N GLU A 77 11.76 5.61 9.66
CA GLU A 77 10.88 4.46 9.64
C GLU A 77 9.65 4.72 10.51
N ILE A 78 8.45 4.50 9.94
CA ILE A 78 7.17 4.63 10.63
C ILE A 78 6.76 3.30 11.23
N GLY A 79 7.00 2.20 10.50
CA GLY A 79 6.69 0.85 10.95
C GLY A 79 6.71 -0.17 9.82
N ASP A 80 6.72 -1.44 10.24
CA ASP A 80 6.59 -2.59 9.37
C ASP A 80 5.15 -3.09 9.39
N PHE A 81 4.59 -3.35 8.22
CA PHE A 81 3.20 -3.76 8.07
C PHE A 81 3.12 -5.08 7.33
N PRO A 82 2.53 -6.12 7.96
CA PRO A 82 2.33 -7.39 7.26
C PRO A 82 1.38 -7.23 6.08
N THR A 83 1.58 -8.06 5.07
CA THR A 83 0.76 -8.16 3.88
C THR A 83 0.12 -9.53 3.79
N VAL A 84 -1.06 -9.63 3.18
CA VAL A 84 -1.85 -10.87 3.10
C VAL A 84 -2.51 -11.02 1.73
N LEU A 85 -2.65 -12.27 1.31
CA LEU A 85 -3.45 -12.65 0.14
C LEU A 85 -4.87 -12.96 0.62
N VAL A 86 -5.86 -12.28 0.07
CA VAL A 86 -7.26 -12.42 0.50
C VAL A 86 -8.20 -12.58 -0.69
N ALA A 87 -9.34 -13.21 -0.43
CA ALA A 87 -10.45 -13.34 -1.37
C ALA A 87 -11.75 -13.54 -0.58
N SER A 88 -12.90 -13.63 -1.30
CA SER A 88 -14.13 -14.09 -0.67
C SER A 88 -13.97 -15.52 -0.15
N PRO A 89 -14.70 -15.93 0.89
CA PRO A 89 -14.64 -17.32 1.38
C PRO A 89 -14.90 -18.35 0.29
N GLU A 90 -15.78 -18.07 -0.65
CA GLU A 90 -16.05 -18.95 -1.80
C GLU A 90 -14.84 -19.07 -2.72
N THR A 91 -14.22 -17.96 -3.07
CA THR A 91 -13.01 -17.94 -3.91
C THR A 91 -11.86 -18.70 -3.25
N VAL A 92 -11.70 -18.55 -1.92
CA VAL A 92 -10.69 -19.31 -1.15
C VAL A 92 -10.94 -20.81 -1.25
N ARG A 93 -12.19 -21.27 -1.18
CA ARG A 93 -12.51 -22.68 -1.34
C ARG A 93 -12.22 -23.22 -2.74
N LEU A 94 -12.42 -22.40 -3.77
CA LEU A 94 -12.16 -22.77 -5.16
C LEU A 94 -10.67 -22.74 -5.52
N HIS A 95 -9.91 -21.86 -4.90
CA HIS A 95 -8.49 -21.64 -5.19
C HIS A 95 -7.67 -21.61 -3.88
N PRO A 96 -7.60 -22.73 -3.13
CA PRO A 96 -6.94 -22.74 -1.83
C PRO A 96 -5.41 -22.84 -1.91
N ASP A 97 -4.86 -23.21 -3.05
CA ASP A 97 -3.44 -23.54 -3.20
C ASP A 97 -2.68 -22.46 -3.99
N PHE A 98 -1.93 -21.64 -3.26
CA PHE A 98 -0.94 -20.70 -3.79
C PHE A 98 0.49 -21.07 -3.34
N ILE A 99 0.70 -22.31 -2.96
CA ILE A 99 2.00 -22.84 -2.50
C ILE A 99 2.64 -23.72 -3.56
N THR A 100 1.86 -24.58 -4.23
CA THR A 100 2.36 -25.48 -5.26
C THR A 100 2.90 -24.66 -6.45
N ALA A 101 4.14 -24.95 -6.83
CA ALA A 101 4.78 -24.31 -7.97
C ALA A 101 4.25 -24.82 -9.32
N ASP A 102 4.51 -24.05 -10.39
CA ASP A 102 4.25 -24.41 -11.77
C ASP A 102 2.78 -24.75 -12.07
N GLN A 103 1.88 -23.85 -11.67
CA GLN A 103 0.44 -24.00 -11.91
C GLN A 103 -0.16 -22.76 -12.57
N THR A 104 -1.29 -22.97 -13.23
CA THR A 104 -2.11 -21.88 -13.81
C THR A 104 -3.46 -21.87 -13.11
N LEU A 105 -3.82 -20.73 -12.53
CA LEU A 105 -5.07 -20.52 -11.81
C LEU A 105 -5.96 -19.57 -12.58
N GLN A 106 -7.17 -19.99 -12.91
CA GLN A 106 -8.15 -19.17 -13.65
C GLN A 106 -8.90 -18.23 -12.70
N VAL A 107 -8.14 -17.38 -12.01
CA VAL A 107 -8.68 -16.39 -11.09
C VAL A 107 -8.06 -15.04 -11.37
N PRO A 108 -8.86 -13.96 -11.44
CA PRO A 108 -8.31 -12.61 -11.63
C PRO A 108 -7.55 -12.11 -10.41
N PHE A 109 -6.48 -11.36 -10.66
CA PHE A 109 -5.81 -10.56 -9.66
C PHE A 109 -6.32 -9.11 -9.72
N VAL A 110 -7.04 -8.67 -8.68
CA VAL A 110 -7.62 -7.33 -8.59
C VAL A 110 -6.70 -6.48 -7.72
N ILE A 111 -6.03 -5.48 -8.31
CA ILE A 111 -4.97 -4.75 -7.61
C ILE A 111 -4.76 -3.35 -8.21
N ASN A 112 -3.94 -2.54 -7.56
CA ASN A 112 -3.51 -1.23 -8.03
C ASN A 112 -2.59 -1.34 -9.26
N GLU A 113 -2.09 -0.19 -9.69
CA GLU A 113 -1.21 -0.03 -10.84
C GLU A 113 0.16 -0.71 -10.65
N PRO A 114 0.96 -0.91 -11.73
CA PRO A 114 2.20 -1.70 -11.65
C PRO A 114 3.30 -1.18 -10.71
N LYS A 115 3.29 0.11 -10.38
CA LYS A 115 4.25 0.71 -9.44
C LYS A 115 3.85 0.54 -7.96
N CYS A 116 2.74 -0.13 -7.68
CA CYS A 116 2.32 -0.44 -6.31
C CYS A 116 3.29 -1.44 -5.67
N ILE A 117 3.85 -1.09 -4.51
CA ILE A 117 4.89 -1.88 -3.85
C ILE A 117 4.38 -3.27 -3.47
N PHE A 118 3.23 -3.39 -2.84
CA PHE A 118 2.71 -4.70 -2.45
C PHE A 118 2.25 -5.54 -3.65
N ARG A 119 1.80 -4.93 -4.75
CA ARG A 119 1.59 -5.64 -6.03
C ARG A 119 2.89 -6.27 -6.52
N GLN A 120 3.99 -5.54 -6.52
CA GLN A 120 5.30 -6.02 -6.96
C GLN A 120 5.80 -7.19 -6.12
N ILE A 121 5.59 -7.15 -4.81
CA ILE A 121 5.95 -8.24 -3.90
C ILE A 121 5.20 -9.51 -4.28
N PHE A 122 3.91 -9.44 -4.48
CA PHE A 122 3.11 -10.61 -4.83
C PHE A 122 3.38 -11.11 -6.25
N GLU A 123 3.55 -10.22 -7.22
CA GLU A 123 3.93 -10.61 -8.58
C GLU A 123 5.29 -11.32 -8.63
N GLU A 124 6.26 -10.87 -7.82
CA GLU A 124 7.54 -11.55 -7.69
C GLU A 124 7.40 -12.93 -7.06
N TYR A 125 6.56 -13.08 -6.03
CA TYR A 125 6.23 -14.38 -5.46
C TYR A 125 5.63 -15.32 -6.51
N LEU A 126 4.66 -14.85 -7.30
CA LEU A 126 4.06 -15.63 -8.37
C LEU A 126 5.09 -16.03 -9.42
N ARG A 127 5.98 -15.13 -9.79
CA ARG A 127 7.05 -15.39 -10.75
C ARG A 127 8.01 -16.47 -10.26
N LEU A 128 8.47 -16.38 -9.01
CA LEU A 128 9.39 -17.35 -8.41
C LEU A 128 8.76 -18.74 -8.28
N LYS A 129 7.48 -18.79 -8.02
CA LYS A 129 6.71 -20.06 -7.95
C LYS A 129 6.26 -20.58 -9.32
N ALA A 130 6.43 -19.82 -10.39
CA ALA A 130 5.85 -20.11 -11.70
C ALA A 130 4.33 -20.32 -11.62
N ILE A 131 3.63 -19.52 -10.81
CA ILE A 131 2.18 -19.49 -10.72
C ILE A 131 1.66 -18.41 -11.68
N ARG A 132 0.80 -18.81 -12.60
CA ARG A 132 0.18 -17.92 -13.59
C ARG A 132 -1.28 -17.74 -13.24
N LEU A 133 -1.73 -16.49 -13.24
CA LEU A 133 -3.13 -16.11 -13.00
C LEU A 133 -3.86 -15.86 -14.32
N GLY A 134 -5.18 -15.82 -14.27
CA GLY A 134 -6.00 -15.60 -15.45
C GLY A 134 -5.74 -14.24 -16.11
N HIS A 135 -5.94 -13.16 -15.35
CA HIS A 135 -5.65 -11.79 -15.78
C HIS A 135 -5.63 -10.85 -14.56
N THR A 136 -5.16 -9.63 -14.79
CA THR A 136 -5.14 -8.59 -13.77
C THR A 136 -6.24 -7.57 -14.05
N ILE A 137 -7.04 -7.24 -13.02
CA ILE A 137 -7.98 -6.13 -13.04
C ILE A 137 -7.36 -5.00 -12.25
N GLU A 138 -7.04 -3.91 -12.92
CA GLU A 138 -6.31 -2.79 -12.34
C GLU A 138 -7.24 -1.66 -11.95
N LEU A 139 -7.22 -1.29 -10.68
CA LEU A 139 -8.07 -0.26 -10.09
C LEU A 139 -7.25 0.64 -9.16
N TRP A 140 -7.68 1.90 -9.01
CA TRP A 140 -6.95 2.90 -8.21
C TRP A 140 -7.48 3.08 -6.78
N SER A 141 -8.59 2.45 -6.43
CA SER A 141 -9.25 2.59 -5.12
C SER A 141 -9.18 1.28 -4.33
N ILE A 142 -8.51 1.30 -3.18
CA ILE A 142 -8.46 0.12 -2.29
C ILE A 142 -9.87 -0.29 -1.81
N PRO A 143 -10.76 0.61 -1.38
CA PRO A 143 -12.13 0.21 -1.05
C PRO A 143 -12.87 -0.47 -2.21
N THR A 144 -12.70 -0.01 -3.44
CA THR A 144 -13.31 -0.65 -4.62
C THR A 144 -12.73 -2.03 -4.88
N ILE A 145 -11.40 -2.19 -4.78
CA ILE A 145 -10.74 -3.50 -4.86
C ILE A 145 -11.34 -4.47 -3.85
N LYS A 146 -11.43 -4.06 -2.59
CA LYS A 146 -12.00 -4.88 -1.50
C LYS A 146 -13.44 -5.30 -1.78
N ASN A 147 -14.28 -4.38 -2.25
CA ASN A 147 -15.67 -4.66 -2.57
C ASN A 147 -15.81 -5.67 -3.72
N LEU A 148 -15.03 -5.54 -4.77
CA LEU A 148 -15.04 -6.49 -5.89
C LEU A 148 -14.58 -7.88 -5.45
N VAL A 149 -13.51 -7.94 -4.69
CA VAL A 149 -12.96 -9.22 -4.20
C VAL A 149 -13.93 -9.89 -3.22
N ALA A 150 -14.55 -9.13 -2.31
CA ALA A 150 -15.58 -9.64 -1.42
C ALA A 150 -16.80 -10.18 -2.19
N SER A 151 -17.09 -9.62 -3.37
CA SER A 151 -18.17 -10.09 -4.26
C SER A 151 -17.79 -11.34 -5.09
N GLY A 152 -16.57 -11.84 -4.96
CA GLY A 152 -16.12 -13.04 -5.65
C GLY A 152 -15.47 -12.80 -7.02
N VAL A 153 -15.07 -11.57 -7.33
CA VAL A 153 -14.45 -11.25 -8.63
C VAL A 153 -13.05 -11.84 -8.78
N GLY A 154 -12.31 -12.02 -7.69
CA GLY A 154 -10.96 -12.55 -7.74
C GLY A 154 -10.24 -12.49 -6.41
N ILE A 155 -8.92 -12.42 -6.48
CA ILE A 155 -8.03 -12.32 -5.32
C ILE A 155 -7.36 -10.96 -5.28
N THR A 156 -6.88 -10.55 -4.10
CA THR A 156 -6.03 -9.36 -3.95
C THR A 156 -4.98 -9.57 -2.87
N TYR A 157 -3.89 -8.82 -2.97
CA TYR A 157 -2.78 -8.85 -2.02
C TYR A 157 -2.59 -7.44 -1.45
N LEU A 158 -2.84 -7.28 -0.17
CA LEU A 158 -2.95 -5.98 0.48
C LEU A 158 -2.24 -5.97 1.84
N PRO A 159 -1.89 -4.79 2.36
CA PRO A 159 -1.50 -4.66 3.76
C PRO A 159 -2.62 -5.18 4.69
N LEU A 160 -2.25 -5.95 5.69
CA LEU A 160 -3.21 -6.56 6.63
C LEU A 160 -4.13 -5.51 7.26
N PHE A 161 -3.60 -4.33 7.62
CA PHE A 161 -4.40 -3.28 8.26
C PHE A 161 -5.55 -2.75 7.39
N THR A 162 -5.50 -2.95 6.07
CA THR A 162 -6.57 -2.53 5.15
C THR A 162 -7.76 -3.50 5.14
N VAL A 163 -7.56 -4.74 5.58
CA VAL A 163 -8.56 -5.83 5.48
C VAL A 163 -8.90 -6.47 6.84
N GLN A 164 -8.41 -5.92 7.94
CA GLN A 164 -8.63 -6.50 9.28
C GLN A 164 -10.11 -6.68 9.61
N GLU A 165 -10.94 -5.69 9.34
CA GLU A 165 -12.38 -5.77 9.63
C GLU A 165 -13.07 -6.83 8.78
N GLU A 166 -12.73 -6.92 7.51
CA GLU A 166 -13.30 -7.91 6.58
C GLU A 166 -12.88 -9.34 6.94
N LEU A 167 -11.65 -9.52 7.39
CA LEU A 167 -11.18 -10.82 7.90
C LEU A 167 -11.91 -11.21 9.19
N LYS A 168 -12.10 -10.25 10.09
CA LYS A 168 -12.79 -10.46 11.36
C LYS A 168 -14.27 -10.81 11.16
N THR A 169 -14.95 -10.13 10.24
CA THR A 169 -16.37 -10.36 9.95
C THR A 169 -16.62 -11.55 9.01
N GLY A 170 -15.57 -12.09 8.40
CA GLY A 170 -15.68 -13.20 7.44
C GLY A 170 -16.10 -12.78 6.03
N THR A 171 -16.16 -11.48 5.74
CA THR A 171 -16.44 -10.96 4.39
C THR A 171 -15.31 -11.30 3.42
N LEU A 172 -14.07 -11.29 3.92
CA LEU A 172 -12.88 -11.77 3.25
C LEU A 172 -12.24 -12.88 4.09
N ALA A 173 -11.50 -13.76 3.44
CA ALA A 173 -10.70 -14.80 4.06
C ALA A 173 -9.29 -14.80 3.48
N GLU A 174 -8.33 -15.21 4.28
CA GLU A 174 -6.94 -15.32 3.86
C GLU A 174 -6.72 -16.58 3.03
N ILE A 175 -5.97 -16.46 1.94
CA ILE A 175 -5.40 -17.57 1.21
C ILE A 175 -3.97 -17.78 1.69
N ARG A 176 -3.62 -19.01 2.03
CA ARG A 176 -2.30 -19.36 2.54
C ARG A 176 -1.25 -19.34 1.44
N THR A 177 -0.09 -18.76 1.77
CA THR A 177 1.12 -18.78 0.95
C THR A 177 2.27 -19.32 1.80
N ASP A 178 3.40 -19.64 1.17
CA ASP A 178 4.64 -19.98 1.89
C ASP A 178 5.63 -18.80 1.93
N MET A 179 5.12 -17.59 1.77
CA MET A 179 5.91 -16.36 1.98
C MET A 179 6.28 -16.25 3.46
N GLU A 180 7.59 -16.08 3.73
CA GLU A 180 8.10 -15.94 5.09
C GLU A 180 7.89 -14.51 5.60
N HIS A 181 6.89 -14.31 6.46
CA HIS A 181 6.60 -13.04 7.13
C HIS A 181 6.64 -11.81 6.21
N PRO A 182 5.85 -11.79 5.13
CA PRO A 182 5.91 -10.70 4.17
C PRO A 182 5.44 -9.39 4.82
N THR A 183 6.30 -8.39 4.77
CA THR A 183 6.03 -7.06 5.32
C THR A 183 6.43 -5.98 4.32
N ILE A 184 5.81 -4.81 4.48
CA ILE A 184 6.22 -3.56 3.84
C ILE A 184 6.60 -2.56 4.91
N THR A 185 7.68 -1.82 4.69
CA THR A 185 8.18 -0.81 5.64
C THR A 185 7.79 0.58 5.16
N ALA A 186 6.99 1.28 5.97
CA ALA A 186 6.62 2.65 5.71
C ALA A 186 7.65 3.61 6.29
N VAL A 187 7.95 4.66 5.53
CA VAL A 187 8.88 5.72 5.92
C VAL A 187 8.25 7.10 5.71
N CYS A 188 8.68 8.04 6.54
CA CYS A 188 8.49 9.46 6.32
C CYS A 188 9.81 10.03 5.79
N GLY A 189 9.77 10.70 4.66
CA GLY A 189 10.97 11.24 4.03
C GLY A 189 10.85 12.71 3.67
N TYR A 190 12.00 13.39 3.64
CA TYR A 190 12.12 14.76 3.14
C TYR A 190 13.51 14.99 2.56
N HIS A 191 13.64 15.99 1.71
CA HIS A 191 14.93 16.36 1.13
C HIS A 191 15.82 17.04 2.18
N LYS A 192 17.09 16.66 2.27
CA LYS A 192 18.03 17.16 3.29
C LYS A 192 18.24 18.67 3.29
N ASN A 193 17.91 19.35 2.19
CA ASN A 193 18.05 20.79 2.04
C ASN A 193 16.76 21.56 2.33
N LYS A 194 15.76 20.93 2.92
CA LYS A 194 14.47 21.55 3.30
C LYS A 194 14.30 21.67 4.80
#